data_3f43890daf5974769a61c893a0fb8b4a
#
_entry.id   3f43890daf5974769a61c893a0fb8b4a
#
_cell.length_a   1.000
_cell.length_b   1.000
_cell.length_c   1.000
_cell.angle_alpha   90.00
_cell.angle_beta   90.00
_cell.angle_gamma   90.00
#
_symmetry.space_group_name_H-M   'P 1'
#
loop_
_entity.id
_entity.type
_entity.pdbx_description
1 polymer ?
#
loop_
_entity_poly.entity_id
_entity_poly.type
_entity_poly.pdbx_seq_one_letter_code
_entity_poly.pdbx_strand_id
1 'polypeptide(L)'
;VEAEAVYNIRRLRNHASLAMWCGNNEILEALKYWGFEKKFTPEVYQGLMHGYDKLFRELLPSMVKEFDSDRFYVHSSPYLANWGRPESWGIGDSHNWGVWYGKKPFESLDTDLPRFMSEFGFQSFPEMKTIAAFAAPEDYQIESEVMNAHQKSSIGNSLIRTYMERDYIIPESFEDFVYVGLVLQGQGMRHGLEAHRRNRPYCMGTLYWQLNDSWPVVSWSSIDYYGNWKALHYQAKRAFTPILINPIQQNDSLSVFLISDRLDAMEQMTLEMKVVDFDGKTLGKKIQVHSLEAPANTSKCVYRAKLDGWLTPEDCRRSFLKLILKDKSGHQVAESVHFFRKTKDLQLPPASVSYQMKQTDGKCELTLFSSMLAKDLFIETPLQGARYSDNFFDLLPGERKKVIITSPRIKK
;
A
#
# COMPACT_ATOMS: atom_id res chain seq x y z
N VAL A 1 -28.10 -11.96 16.81
CA VAL A 1 -26.64 -12.16 16.76
C VAL A 1 -26.28 -13.64 16.69
N GLU A 2 -26.80 -14.49 17.63
CA GLU A 2 -26.46 -15.92 17.71
C GLU A 2 -26.71 -16.68 16.39
N ALA A 3 -27.94 -16.61 15.85
CA ALA A 3 -28.29 -17.26 14.60
C ALA A 3 -27.38 -16.83 13.41
N GLU A 4 -27.02 -15.55 13.36
CA GLU A 4 -26.12 -15.00 12.35
C GLU A 4 -24.69 -15.50 12.53
N ALA A 5 -24.20 -15.55 13.77
CA ALA A 5 -22.88 -16.09 14.09
C ALA A 5 -22.77 -17.57 13.68
N VAL A 6 -23.74 -18.40 14.10
CA VAL A 6 -23.80 -19.84 13.76
C VAL A 6 -23.84 -20.04 12.24
N TYR A 7 -24.68 -19.26 11.53
CA TYR A 7 -24.75 -19.32 10.07
C TYR A 7 -23.39 -19.05 9.42
N ASN A 8 -22.74 -17.94 9.79
CA ASN A 8 -21.45 -17.54 9.18
C ASN A 8 -20.31 -18.50 9.57
N ILE A 9 -20.25 -18.96 10.82
CA ILE A 9 -19.25 -19.94 11.23
C ILE A 9 -19.37 -21.21 10.39
N ARG A 10 -20.59 -21.80 10.30
CA ARG A 10 -20.82 -23.01 9.50
C ARG A 10 -20.52 -22.82 8.03
N ARG A 11 -20.84 -21.65 7.45
CA ARG A 11 -20.59 -21.32 6.05
C ARG A 11 -19.11 -21.21 5.73
N LEU A 12 -18.31 -20.64 6.65
CA LEU A 12 -16.92 -20.24 6.39
C LEU A 12 -15.88 -21.23 6.93
N ARG A 13 -16.19 -22.02 7.95
CA ARG A 13 -15.21 -22.86 8.67
C ARG A 13 -14.45 -23.85 7.77
N ASN A 14 -15.00 -24.25 6.62
CA ASN A 14 -14.36 -25.19 5.73
C ASN A 14 -13.37 -24.54 4.74
N HIS A 15 -13.21 -23.20 4.77
CA HIS A 15 -12.23 -22.52 3.93
C HIS A 15 -10.84 -22.60 4.55
N ALA A 16 -9.88 -23.17 3.82
CA ALA A 16 -8.50 -23.33 4.27
C ALA A 16 -7.78 -22.00 4.55
N SER A 17 -8.23 -20.92 3.93
CA SER A 17 -7.68 -19.57 4.13
C SER A 17 -8.16 -18.88 5.41
N LEU A 18 -9.19 -19.41 6.09
CA LEU A 18 -9.67 -18.86 7.34
C LEU A 18 -8.70 -19.21 8.47
N ALA A 19 -7.97 -18.20 8.98
CA ALA A 19 -6.95 -18.39 10.00
C ALA A 19 -7.52 -18.29 11.44
N MET A 20 -8.42 -17.33 11.67
CA MET A 20 -8.98 -17.07 13.00
C MET A 20 -10.32 -16.32 12.90
N TRP A 21 -11.04 -16.29 14.00
CA TRP A 21 -12.26 -15.52 14.17
C TRP A 21 -11.97 -14.25 14.99
N CYS A 22 -12.56 -13.12 14.59
CA CYS A 22 -12.49 -11.86 15.32
C CYS A 22 -13.90 -11.37 15.64
N GLY A 23 -14.15 -11.01 16.90
CA GLY A 23 -15.48 -10.62 17.38
C GLY A 23 -15.93 -9.26 16.85
N ASN A 24 -15.05 -8.28 16.86
CA ASN A 24 -15.37 -6.92 16.39
C ASN A 24 -14.16 -6.12 15.97
N ASN A 25 -14.43 -5.03 15.25
CA ASN A 25 -13.45 -3.99 14.93
C ASN A 25 -13.66 -2.78 15.85
N GLU A 26 -12.64 -2.46 16.65
CA GLU A 26 -12.50 -1.25 17.48
C GLU A 26 -13.58 -0.94 18.53
N ILE A 27 -14.56 -1.83 18.78
CA ILE A 27 -15.62 -1.53 19.77
C ILE A 27 -15.05 -1.36 21.16
N LEU A 28 -14.12 -2.25 21.59
CA LEU A 28 -13.47 -2.10 22.89
C LEU A 28 -12.61 -0.85 22.97
N GLU A 29 -11.91 -0.55 21.87
CA GLU A 29 -11.11 0.67 21.71
C GLU A 29 -11.97 1.92 21.89
N ALA A 30 -13.11 1.96 21.18
CA ALA A 30 -14.07 3.05 21.27
C ALA A 30 -14.61 3.23 22.72
N LEU A 31 -15.10 2.15 23.33
CA LEU A 31 -15.65 2.19 24.68
C LEU A 31 -14.65 2.73 25.71
N LYS A 32 -13.37 2.30 25.62
CA LYS A 32 -12.37 2.67 26.62
C LYS A 32 -11.65 4.01 26.36
N TYR A 33 -11.43 4.37 25.07
CA TYR A 33 -10.48 5.45 24.76
C TYR A 33 -11.07 6.58 23.91
N TRP A 34 -12.29 6.44 23.32
CA TRP A 34 -12.91 7.51 22.53
C TRP A 34 -13.87 8.39 23.33
N GLY A 35 -13.74 8.37 24.64
CA GLY A 35 -14.49 9.25 25.54
C GLY A 35 -15.94 8.84 25.77
N PHE A 36 -16.32 7.58 25.50
CA PHE A 36 -17.67 7.09 25.74
C PHE A 36 -18.06 7.15 27.23
N GLU A 37 -17.11 6.90 28.13
CA GLU A 37 -17.30 7.07 29.57
C GLU A 37 -17.80 8.47 29.97
N LYS A 38 -17.37 9.50 29.22
CA LYS A 38 -17.78 10.91 29.44
C LYS A 38 -19.07 11.28 28.71
N LYS A 39 -19.48 10.51 27.69
CA LYS A 39 -20.67 10.79 26.88
C LYS A 39 -21.96 10.24 27.50
N PHE A 40 -21.87 9.20 28.30
CA PHE A 40 -23.00 8.48 28.87
C PHE A 40 -23.02 8.57 30.40
N THR A 41 -24.18 8.33 31.01
CA THR A 41 -24.22 8.16 32.45
C THR A 41 -23.46 6.90 32.88
N PRO A 42 -22.97 6.82 34.14
CA PRO A 42 -22.26 5.63 34.61
C PRO A 42 -23.04 4.34 34.42
N GLU A 43 -24.34 4.34 34.61
CA GLU A 43 -25.23 3.17 34.46
C GLU A 43 -25.28 2.72 32.99
N VAL A 44 -25.43 3.66 32.06
CA VAL A 44 -25.44 3.36 30.62
C VAL A 44 -24.07 2.84 30.17
N TYR A 45 -22.99 3.48 30.60
CA TYR A 45 -21.64 3.03 30.27
C TYR A 45 -21.33 1.64 30.79
N GLN A 46 -21.70 1.33 32.04
CA GLN A 46 -21.58 -0.01 32.62
C GLN A 46 -22.42 -1.04 31.84
N GLY A 47 -23.65 -0.65 31.43
CA GLY A 47 -24.49 -1.48 30.59
C GLY A 47 -23.85 -1.82 29.27
N LEU A 48 -23.19 -0.85 28.61
CA LEU A 48 -22.43 -1.06 27.37
C LEU A 48 -21.25 -2.02 27.56
N MET A 49 -20.47 -1.84 28.65
CA MET A 49 -19.35 -2.73 28.99
C MET A 49 -19.82 -4.16 29.30
N HIS A 50 -20.91 -4.31 30.05
CA HIS A 50 -21.51 -5.62 30.31
C HIS A 50 -22.03 -6.28 29.03
N GLY A 51 -22.68 -5.52 28.15
CA GLY A 51 -23.12 -5.98 26.82
C GLY A 51 -21.97 -6.42 25.96
N TYR A 52 -20.84 -5.69 26.00
CA TYR A 52 -19.61 -6.05 25.33
C TYR A 52 -19.08 -7.42 25.79
N ASP A 53 -18.94 -7.60 27.11
CA ASP A 53 -18.41 -8.84 27.66
C ASP A 53 -19.33 -10.03 27.35
N LYS A 54 -20.65 -9.88 27.53
CA LYS A 54 -21.63 -10.91 27.21
C LYS A 54 -21.60 -11.33 25.73
N LEU A 55 -21.45 -10.35 24.83
CA LEU A 55 -21.45 -10.64 23.39
C LEU A 55 -20.11 -11.20 22.89
N PHE A 56 -19.01 -10.45 23.15
CA PHE A 56 -17.73 -10.71 22.52
C PHE A 56 -16.81 -11.63 23.33
N ARG A 57 -17.04 -11.78 24.65
CA ARG A 57 -16.23 -12.67 25.51
C ARG A 57 -16.94 -13.93 25.98
N GLU A 58 -18.27 -13.99 25.86
CA GLU A 58 -19.05 -15.17 26.28
C GLU A 58 -19.75 -15.81 25.06
N LEU A 59 -20.70 -15.11 24.43
CA LEU A 59 -21.57 -15.69 23.41
C LEU A 59 -20.78 -16.09 22.13
N LEU A 60 -20.06 -15.16 21.50
CA LEU A 60 -19.37 -15.47 20.25
C LEU A 60 -18.27 -16.54 20.41
N PRO A 61 -17.40 -16.50 21.44
CA PRO A 61 -16.43 -17.58 21.61
C PRO A 61 -17.09 -18.94 21.94
N SER A 62 -18.25 -18.98 22.60
CA SER A 62 -18.97 -20.24 22.81
C SER A 62 -19.47 -20.83 21.49
N MET A 63 -19.98 -19.98 20.57
CA MET A 63 -20.39 -20.42 19.23
C MET A 63 -19.20 -20.92 18.39
N VAL A 64 -18.07 -20.23 18.45
CA VAL A 64 -16.85 -20.69 17.78
C VAL A 64 -16.39 -22.03 18.36
N LYS A 65 -16.36 -22.17 19.68
CA LYS A 65 -16.00 -23.42 20.35
C LYS A 65 -16.91 -24.60 19.95
N GLU A 66 -18.20 -24.35 19.78
CA GLU A 66 -19.17 -25.38 19.39
C GLU A 66 -19.06 -25.78 17.92
N PHE A 67 -18.91 -24.80 17.02
CA PHE A 67 -19.03 -25.03 15.58
C PHE A 67 -17.70 -25.02 14.80
N ASP A 68 -16.60 -24.54 15.37
CA ASP A 68 -15.26 -24.48 14.76
C ASP A 68 -14.14 -24.44 15.83
N SER A 69 -14.09 -25.47 16.67
CA SER A 69 -13.24 -25.58 17.88
C SER A 69 -11.73 -25.45 17.60
N ASP A 70 -11.30 -25.76 16.37
CA ASP A 70 -9.89 -25.82 16.02
C ASP A 70 -9.29 -24.44 15.67
N ARG A 71 -10.16 -23.43 15.48
CA ARG A 71 -9.70 -22.07 15.15
C ARG A 71 -9.70 -21.16 16.37
N PHE A 72 -8.67 -20.33 16.39
CA PHE A 72 -8.50 -19.31 17.42
C PHE A 72 -9.54 -18.22 17.28
N TYR A 73 -10.01 -17.69 18.41
CA TYR A 73 -10.92 -16.55 18.49
C TYR A 73 -10.28 -15.41 19.30
N VAL A 74 -10.38 -14.19 18.79
CA VAL A 74 -10.07 -12.95 19.51
C VAL A 74 -11.33 -12.10 19.63
N HIS A 75 -11.52 -11.46 20.78
CA HIS A 75 -12.75 -10.70 21.01
C HIS A 75 -12.78 -9.34 20.30
N SER A 76 -11.62 -8.76 19.95
CA SER A 76 -11.49 -7.44 19.30
C SER A 76 -10.24 -7.33 18.47
N SER A 77 -10.31 -6.57 17.38
CA SER A 77 -9.16 -6.01 16.66
C SER A 77 -9.22 -4.47 16.76
N PRO A 78 -8.19 -3.76 17.24
CA PRO A 78 -6.96 -4.34 17.79
C PRO A 78 -7.24 -5.05 19.12
N TYR A 79 -6.40 -6.04 19.42
CA TYR A 79 -6.52 -6.76 20.71
C TYR A 79 -6.18 -5.86 21.89
N LEU A 80 -5.00 -5.22 21.88
CA LEU A 80 -4.56 -4.23 22.87
C LEU A 80 -3.77 -3.09 22.24
N ALA A 81 -3.06 -3.34 21.15
CA ALA A 81 -2.11 -2.41 20.57
C ALA A 81 -2.78 -1.34 19.71
N ASN A 82 -2.39 -0.09 19.92
CA ASN A 82 -2.85 1.06 19.15
C ASN A 82 -1.73 2.07 18.94
N TRP A 83 -1.77 2.85 17.87
CA TRP A 83 -0.74 3.84 17.54
C TRP A 83 -0.50 4.90 18.63
N GLY A 84 -1.51 5.19 19.47
CA GLY A 84 -1.40 6.09 20.61
C GLY A 84 -0.80 5.46 21.87
N ARG A 85 -0.49 4.15 21.85
CA ARG A 85 0.04 3.38 22.99
C ARG A 85 1.22 2.50 22.56
N PRO A 86 2.41 3.11 22.29
CA PRO A 86 3.59 2.36 21.80
C PRO A 86 4.01 1.20 22.68
N GLU A 87 3.81 1.30 23.98
CA GLU A 87 4.10 0.25 24.97
C GLU A 87 3.31 -1.05 24.73
N SER A 88 2.21 -0.97 24.01
CA SER A 88 1.36 -2.14 23.69
C SER A 88 1.69 -2.83 22.37
N TRP A 89 2.54 -2.26 21.54
CA TRP A 89 2.81 -2.77 20.17
C TRP A 89 3.40 -4.18 20.10
N GLY A 90 4.02 -4.64 21.18
CA GLY A 90 4.51 -6.01 21.30
C GLY A 90 3.44 -7.08 21.52
N ILE A 91 2.16 -6.70 21.67
CA ILE A 91 1.06 -7.58 22.11
C ILE A 91 -0.06 -7.60 21.06
N GLY A 92 -0.25 -8.73 20.41
CA GLY A 92 -1.32 -8.94 19.44
C GLY A 92 -1.16 -8.13 18.16
N ASP A 93 -2.29 -7.77 17.56
CA ASP A 93 -2.40 -6.93 16.41
C ASP A 93 -2.53 -5.44 16.76
N SER A 94 -2.25 -4.54 15.83
CA SER A 94 -2.34 -3.09 16.04
C SER A 94 -3.05 -2.40 14.90
N HIS A 95 -3.87 -1.40 15.27
CA HIS A 95 -4.37 -0.38 14.34
C HIS A 95 -3.47 0.86 14.45
N ASN A 96 -2.81 1.23 13.34
CA ASN A 96 -1.92 2.39 13.30
C ASN A 96 -2.48 3.51 12.41
N TRP A 97 -3.12 4.48 13.03
CA TRP A 97 -3.62 5.70 12.39
C TRP A 97 -2.72 6.92 12.63
N GLY A 98 -1.49 6.68 13.04
CA GLY A 98 -0.49 7.74 13.23
C GLY A 98 -0.24 8.53 11.95
N VAL A 99 -0.19 7.85 10.80
CA VAL A 99 -0.02 8.49 9.49
C VAL A 99 -1.25 9.32 9.12
N TRP A 100 -2.46 8.88 9.29
CA TRP A 100 -3.66 9.62 8.91
C TRP A 100 -4.09 10.60 10.02
N TYR A 101 -4.75 10.11 11.06
CA TYR A 101 -5.28 10.96 12.15
C TYR A 101 -4.18 11.63 12.98
N GLY A 102 -3.06 10.95 13.17
CA GLY A 102 -1.90 11.47 13.91
C GLY A 102 -1.01 12.42 13.10
N LYS A 103 -1.28 12.59 11.81
CA LYS A 103 -0.50 13.46 10.89
C LYS A 103 1.00 13.16 10.86
N LYS A 104 1.42 11.94 11.29
CA LYS A 104 2.81 11.51 11.18
C LYS A 104 3.21 11.33 9.72
N PRO A 105 4.49 11.55 9.34
CA PRO A 105 4.97 11.27 7.99
C PRO A 105 4.95 9.75 7.70
N PHE A 106 4.94 9.35 6.43
CA PHE A 106 4.96 7.93 6.04
C PHE A 106 6.18 7.19 6.58
N GLU A 107 7.31 7.87 6.71
CA GLU A 107 8.56 7.34 7.28
C GLU A 107 8.40 6.85 8.73
N SER A 108 7.38 7.32 9.46
CA SER A 108 7.09 6.80 10.80
C SER A 108 6.71 5.31 10.80
N LEU A 109 6.21 4.79 9.67
CA LEU A 109 5.91 3.36 9.51
C LEU A 109 7.16 2.47 9.51
N ASP A 110 8.36 3.04 9.38
CA ASP A 110 9.62 2.30 9.52
C ASP A 110 9.93 1.94 10.99
N THR A 111 9.39 2.68 11.94
CA THR A 111 9.68 2.57 13.39
C THR A 111 8.44 2.21 14.22
N ASP A 112 7.26 2.62 13.79
CA ASP A 112 5.99 2.36 14.46
C ASP A 112 5.51 0.93 14.14
N LEU A 113 6.24 -0.09 14.61
CA LEU A 113 6.13 -1.48 14.18
C LEU A 113 5.49 -2.36 15.25
N PRO A 114 4.26 -2.89 15.02
CA PRO A 114 3.65 -3.89 15.87
C PRO A 114 4.04 -5.32 15.50
N ARG A 115 3.59 -6.30 16.28
CA ARG A 115 3.72 -7.73 15.96
C ARG A 115 2.92 -8.13 14.70
N PHE A 116 1.76 -7.49 14.50
CA PHE A 116 0.89 -7.64 13.34
C PHE A 116 0.18 -6.31 13.10
N MET A 117 0.36 -5.73 11.92
CA MET A 117 -0.34 -4.52 11.51
C MET A 117 -1.68 -4.91 10.89
N SER A 118 -2.74 -4.93 11.67
CA SER A 118 -4.07 -5.34 11.20
C SER A 118 -4.84 -4.21 10.53
N GLU A 119 -4.46 -2.93 10.80
CA GLU A 119 -5.07 -1.79 10.13
C GLU A 119 -4.14 -0.58 10.09
N PHE A 120 -3.97 0.00 8.93
CA PHE A 120 -3.41 1.33 8.67
C PHE A 120 -3.88 1.80 7.31
N GLY A 121 -3.91 3.11 7.05
CA GLY A 121 -4.46 3.59 5.80
C GLY A 121 -4.14 5.03 5.48
N PHE A 122 -4.37 5.39 4.20
CA PHE A 122 -4.30 6.74 3.68
C PHE A 122 -5.32 6.93 2.57
N GLN A 123 -5.96 8.12 2.46
CA GLN A 123 -6.98 8.37 1.46
C GLN A 123 -6.43 8.90 0.14
N SER A 124 -7.19 8.68 -0.93
CA SER A 124 -7.15 9.48 -2.16
C SER A 124 -8.54 9.61 -2.76
N PHE A 125 -8.69 10.57 -3.66
CA PHE A 125 -9.82 10.59 -4.58
C PHE A 125 -9.82 9.31 -5.43
N PRO A 126 -10.98 8.85 -5.94
CA PRO A 126 -11.01 7.88 -7.02
C PRO A 126 -10.56 8.54 -8.34
N GLU A 127 -10.41 7.76 -9.42
CA GLU A 127 -10.06 8.29 -10.74
C GLU A 127 -11.15 9.26 -11.27
N MET A 128 -10.76 10.20 -12.14
CA MET A 128 -11.68 11.21 -12.70
C MET A 128 -12.94 10.63 -13.33
N LYS A 129 -12.86 9.47 -13.99
CA LYS A 129 -14.04 8.79 -14.55
C LYS A 129 -15.07 8.38 -13.48
N THR A 130 -14.63 8.12 -12.26
CA THR A 130 -15.52 7.82 -11.12
C THR A 130 -16.06 9.10 -10.52
N ILE A 131 -15.27 10.17 -10.43
CA ILE A 131 -15.71 11.49 -9.99
C ILE A 131 -16.79 12.04 -10.92
N ALA A 132 -16.59 11.94 -12.24
CA ALA A 132 -17.57 12.37 -13.25
C ALA A 132 -18.93 11.64 -13.17
N ALA A 133 -19.01 10.52 -12.42
CA ALA A 133 -20.30 9.84 -12.21
C ALA A 133 -21.16 10.46 -11.09
N PHE A 134 -20.59 11.33 -10.25
CA PHE A 134 -21.31 11.95 -9.15
C PHE A 134 -21.13 13.48 -9.05
N ALA A 135 -20.22 14.07 -9.82
CA ALA A 135 -19.92 15.50 -9.81
C ALA A 135 -19.89 16.06 -11.23
N ALA A 136 -20.33 17.31 -11.37
CA ALA A 136 -20.22 18.07 -12.62
C ALA A 136 -18.89 18.87 -12.63
N PRO A 137 -18.42 19.36 -13.82
CA PRO A 137 -17.17 20.10 -13.91
C PRO A 137 -17.06 21.33 -12.97
N GLU A 138 -18.17 22.00 -12.68
CA GLU A 138 -18.26 23.12 -11.74
C GLU A 138 -17.92 22.72 -10.29
N ASP A 139 -18.06 21.43 -9.95
CA ASP A 139 -17.76 20.87 -8.64
C ASP A 139 -16.30 20.40 -8.51
N TYR A 140 -15.50 20.49 -9.59
CA TYR A 140 -14.10 19.99 -9.59
C TYR A 140 -13.17 20.89 -8.78
N GLN A 141 -13.44 20.92 -7.49
CA GLN A 141 -12.65 21.61 -6.47
C GLN A 141 -12.61 20.75 -5.20
N ILE A 142 -11.45 20.62 -4.56
CA ILE A 142 -11.24 19.69 -3.44
C ILE A 142 -12.16 19.94 -2.23
N GLU A 143 -12.70 21.13 -2.09
CA GLU A 143 -13.57 21.54 -0.98
C GLU A 143 -15.00 21.94 -1.46
N SER A 144 -15.38 21.59 -2.68
CA SER A 144 -16.76 21.79 -3.13
C SER A 144 -17.76 21.03 -2.25
N GLU A 145 -19.00 21.46 -2.23
CA GLU A 145 -20.06 20.83 -1.45
C GLU A 145 -20.21 19.34 -1.85
N VAL A 146 -20.15 19.05 -3.15
CA VAL A 146 -20.24 17.68 -3.69
C VAL A 146 -19.03 16.84 -3.24
N MET A 147 -17.79 17.36 -3.32
CA MET A 147 -16.61 16.61 -2.89
C MET A 147 -16.62 16.36 -1.38
N ASN A 148 -17.09 17.31 -0.58
CA ASN A 148 -17.24 17.14 0.87
C ASN A 148 -18.36 16.14 1.22
N ALA A 149 -19.48 16.12 0.47
CA ALA A 149 -20.52 15.13 0.63
C ALA A 149 -20.04 13.70 0.27
N HIS A 150 -19.12 13.59 -0.69
CA HIS A 150 -18.49 12.33 -1.11
C HIS A 150 -17.15 12.05 -0.40
N GLN A 151 -16.98 12.48 0.85
CA GLN A 151 -15.77 12.26 1.65
C GLN A 151 -16.09 11.47 2.92
N LYS A 152 -15.41 10.33 3.11
CA LYS A 152 -15.60 9.47 4.31
C LYS A 152 -15.01 10.04 5.59
N SER A 153 -14.14 11.04 5.51
CA SER A 153 -13.48 11.64 6.68
C SER A 153 -13.65 13.16 6.67
N SER A 154 -14.18 13.72 7.75
CA SER A 154 -14.39 15.18 7.88
C SER A 154 -13.12 16.03 7.71
N ILE A 155 -11.94 15.43 7.82
CA ILE A 155 -10.63 16.08 7.64
C ILE A 155 -9.94 15.66 6.34
N GLY A 156 -10.58 14.82 5.51
CA GLY A 156 -9.89 14.06 4.46
C GLY A 156 -9.29 14.93 3.37
N ASN A 157 -10.06 15.82 2.76
CA ASN A 157 -9.61 16.60 1.61
C ASN A 157 -8.42 17.50 1.94
N SER A 158 -8.51 18.26 3.04
CA SER A 158 -7.41 19.11 3.51
C SER A 158 -6.18 18.31 3.95
N LEU A 159 -6.41 17.11 4.50
CA LEU A 159 -5.31 16.26 4.96
C LEU A 159 -4.53 15.62 3.79
N ILE A 160 -5.21 15.20 2.72
CA ILE A 160 -4.56 14.76 1.47
C ILE A 160 -3.62 15.87 0.97
N ARG A 161 -4.10 17.13 0.91
CA ARG A 161 -3.30 18.28 0.50
C ARG A 161 -2.06 18.47 1.41
N THR A 162 -2.26 18.40 2.73
CA THR A 162 -1.15 18.55 3.70
C THR A 162 -0.05 17.51 3.48
N TYR A 163 -0.40 16.26 3.20
CA TYR A 163 0.59 15.22 2.91
C TYR A 163 1.22 15.41 1.53
N MET A 164 0.44 15.85 0.54
CA MET A 164 0.96 16.14 -0.80
C MET A 164 2.05 17.21 -0.76
N GLU A 165 1.88 18.28 0.01
CA GLU A 165 2.88 19.35 0.21
C GLU A 165 4.22 18.86 0.75
N ARG A 166 4.24 17.73 1.47
CA ARG A 166 5.48 17.15 2.01
C ARG A 166 6.34 16.53 0.93
N ASP A 167 5.72 15.90 -0.07
CA ASP A 167 6.40 15.00 -1.01
C ASP A 167 6.29 15.42 -2.47
N TYR A 168 5.33 16.29 -2.82
CA TYR A 168 5.02 16.72 -4.19
C TYR A 168 4.85 18.24 -4.27
N ILE A 169 4.92 18.78 -5.48
CA ILE A 169 4.43 20.12 -5.79
C ILE A 169 2.92 20.02 -5.94
N ILE A 170 2.17 20.90 -5.28
CA ILE A 170 0.71 20.91 -5.38
C ILE A 170 0.30 21.33 -6.80
N PRO A 171 -0.44 20.51 -7.53
CA PRO A 171 -0.96 20.90 -8.84
C PRO A 171 -2.00 21.99 -8.76
N GLU A 172 -2.11 22.79 -9.84
CA GLU A 172 -3.11 23.85 -9.97
C GLU A 172 -4.47 23.31 -10.43
N SER A 173 -4.48 22.31 -11.34
CA SER A 173 -5.72 21.70 -11.82
C SER A 173 -6.25 20.65 -10.84
N PHE A 174 -7.58 20.49 -10.81
CA PHE A 174 -8.21 19.46 -9.98
C PHE A 174 -7.86 18.05 -10.46
N GLU A 175 -7.81 17.82 -11.77
CA GLU A 175 -7.48 16.56 -12.39
C GLU A 175 -6.06 16.10 -12.01
N ASP A 176 -5.10 17.01 -12.11
CA ASP A 176 -3.72 16.73 -11.71
C ASP A 176 -3.61 16.52 -10.18
N PHE A 177 -4.39 17.25 -9.39
CA PHE A 177 -4.46 17.02 -7.93
C PHE A 177 -4.98 15.62 -7.61
N VAL A 178 -6.01 15.16 -8.32
CA VAL A 178 -6.56 13.80 -8.18
C VAL A 178 -5.48 12.77 -8.56
N TYR A 179 -4.81 12.94 -9.69
CA TYR A 179 -3.73 12.05 -10.13
C TYR A 179 -2.58 11.98 -9.11
N VAL A 180 -2.06 13.12 -8.68
CA VAL A 180 -0.97 13.15 -7.68
C VAL A 180 -1.43 12.58 -6.35
N GLY A 181 -2.69 12.80 -5.95
CA GLY A 181 -3.29 12.20 -4.76
C GLY A 181 -3.36 10.69 -4.82
N LEU A 182 -3.68 10.11 -5.98
CA LEU A 182 -3.64 8.65 -6.21
C LEU A 182 -2.22 8.09 -6.08
N VAL A 183 -1.24 8.77 -6.67
CA VAL A 183 0.19 8.39 -6.58
C VAL A 183 0.68 8.49 -5.13
N LEU A 184 0.38 9.57 -4.43
CA LEU A 184 0.74 9.79 -3.02
C LEU A 184 0.20 8.66 -2.12
N GLN A 185 -1.10 8.32 -2.25
CA GLN A 185 -1.68 7.19 -1.53
C GLN A 185 -0.92 5.90 -1.85
N GLY A 186 -0.71 5.62 -3.14
CA GLY A 186 -0.05 4.40 -3.58
C GLY A 186 1.36 4.26 -3.04
N GLN A 187 2.19 5.29 -3.17
CA GLN A 187 3.58 5.29 -2.71
C GLN A 187 3.70 5.24 -1.18
N GLY A 188 2.89 6.04 -0.47
CA GLY A 188 2.91 6.06 1.00
C GLY A 188 2.47 4.72 1.61
N MET A 189 1.42 4.10 1.05
CA MET A 189 0.96 2.80 1.52
C MET A 189 1.94 1.67 1.16
N ARG A 190 2.55 1.72 -0.03
CA ARG A 190 3.63 0.80 -0.40
C ARG A 190 4.80 0.87 0.58
N HIS A 191 5.22 2.08 0.97
CA HIS A 191 6.26 2.28 1.97
C HIS A 191 5.95 1.52 3.27
N GLY A 192 4.73 1.66 3.80
CA GLY A 192 4.29 0.94 5.00
C GLY A 192 4.28 -0.58 4.82
N LEU A 193 3.69 -1.09 3.73
CA LEU A 193 3.67 -2.52 3.43
C LEU A 193 5.08 -3.11 3.36
N GLU A 194 6.00 -2.43 2.69
CA GLU A 194 7.40 -2.85 2.58
C GLU A 194 8.13 -2.75 3.94
N ALA A 195 7.85 -1.73 4.76
CA ALA A 195 8.41 -1.59 6.11
C ALA A 195 8.00 -2.75 7.02
N HIS A 196 6.72 -3.12 7.03
CA HIS A 196 6.21 -4.23 7.81
C HIS A 196 6.85 -5.57 7.38
N ARG A 197 6.92 -5.83 6.08
CA ARG A 197 7.56 -7.03 5.52
C ARG A 197 9.06 -7.08 5.80
N ARG A 198 9.75 -5.95 5.73
CA ARG A 198 11.18 -5.83 6.04
C ARG A 198 11.51 -6.20 7.48
N ASN A 199 10.61 -5.92 8.41
CA ASN A 199 10.81 -6.15 9.85
C ASN A 199 10.42 -7.54 10.33
N ARG A 200 10.27 -8.49 9.44
CA ARG A 200 10.14 -9.90 9.76
C ARG A 200 11.43 -10.44 10.43
N PRO A 201 11.36 -11.30 11.45
CA PRO A 201 10.19 -12.01 12.00
C PRO A 201 9.45 -11.25 13.12
N TYR A 202 9.76 -10.00 13.40
CA TYR A 202 9.07 -9.25 14.43
C TYR A 202 7.62 -8.91 14.00
N CYS A 203 7.45 -8.25 12.86
CA CYS A 203 6.15 -7.98 12.28
C CYS A 203 5.79 -9.08 11.27
N MET A 204 4.81 -9.92 11.60
CA MET A 204 4.47 -11.12 10.82
C MET A 204 3.26 -10.97 9.92
N GLY A 205 2.61 -9.81 9.91
CA GLY A 205 1.50 -9.56 9.01
C GLY A 205 1.19 -8.08 8.84
N THR A 206 0.58 -7.76 7.69
CA THR A 206 0.15 -6.41 7.38
C THR A 206 -1.11 -6.43 6.53
N LEU A 207 -2.12 -5.69 6.98
CA LEU A 207 -3.39 -5.46 6.30
C LEU A 207 -3.61 -3.96 6.23
N TYR A 208 -4.08 -3.47 5.09
CA TYR A 208 -4.39 -2.05 4.95
C TYR A 208 -5.90 -1.79 4.92
N TRP A 209 -6.31 -0.69 5.48
CA TRP A 209 -7.63 -0.12 5.36
C TRP A 209 -7.65 0.85 4.18
N GLN A 210 -8.41 0.58 3.09
CA GLN A 210 -9.32 -0.53 2.94
C GLN A 210 -9.27 -1.07 1.49
N LEU A 211 -9.85 -2.25 1.26
CA LEU A 211 -9.82 -2.88 -0.06
C LEU A 211 -10.67 -2.11 -1.08
N ASN A 212 -11.96 -1.89 -0.78
CA ASN A 212 -12.93 -1.34 -1.74
C ASN A 212 -13.99 -0.44 -1.07
N ASP A 213 -14.79 0.22 -1.90
CA ASP A 213 -15.87 1.09 -1.48
C ASP A 213 -17.25 0.49 -1.75
N SER A 214 -18.25 0.93 -0.95
CA SER A 214 -19.67 0.56 -1.09
C SER A 214 -20.50 1.63 -1.82
N TRP A 215 -19.90 2.78 -2.14
CA TRP A 215 -20.48 3.88 -2.92
C TRP A 215 -19.35 4.75 -3.50
N PRO A 216 -19.59 5.59 -4.55
CA PRO A 216 -18.55 6.43 -5.13
C PRO A 216 -18.11 7.51 -4.13
N VAL A 217 -16.87 7.49 -3.70
CA VAL A 217 -16.41 8.31 -2.56
C VAL A 217 -14.90 8.51 -2.54
N VAL A 218 -14.45 9.59 -1.91
CA VAL A 218 -13.05 9.79 -1.50
C VAL A 218 -12.80 8.98 -0.24
N SER A 219 -11.85 8.05 -0.29
CA SER A 219 -11.66 7.08 0.77
C SER A 219 -10.25 6.47 0.80
N TRP A 220 -10.02 5.59 1.77
CA TRP A 220 -8.81 4.78 1.90
C TRP A 220 -8.74 3.58 0.94
N SER A 221 -9.77 3.36 0.12
CA SER A 221 -9.87 2.17 -0.74
C SER A 221 -8.74 2.08 -1.76
N SER A 222 -8.37 0.85 -2.11
CA SER A 222 -7.48 0.55 -3.24
C SER A 222 -8.27 0.25 -4.54
N ILE A 223 -9.53 -0.13 -4.41
CA ILE A 223 -10.47 -0.37 -5.52
C ILE A 223 -11.67 0.54 -5.28
N ASP A 224 -12.05 1.35 -6.26
CA ASP A 224 -13.21 2.21 -6.14
C ASP A 224 -14.55 1.46 -6.26
N TYR A 225 -15.66 2.18 -6.06
CA TYR A 225 -17.00 1.60 -6.12
C TYR A 225 -17.31 0.89 -7.44
N TYR A 226 -16.84 1.40 -8.57
CA TYR A 226 -17.05 0.79 -9.89
C TYR A 226 -16.04 -0.32 -10.21
N GLY A 227 -15.16 -0.64 -9.25
CA GLY A 227 -14.17 -1.68 -9.37
C GLY A 227 -12.93 -1.25 -10.14
N ASN A 228 -12.68 0.03 -10.36
CA ASN A 228 -11.41 0.50 -10.91
C ASN A 228 -10.30 0.39 -9.85
N TRP A 229 -9.13 -0.07 -10.27
CA TRP A 229 -7.97 -0.15 -9.40
C TRP A 229 -7.29 1.22 -9.31
N LYS A 230 -7.25 1.78 -8.12
CA LYS A 230 -6.48 2.98 -7.82
C LYS A 230 -4.97 2.68 -7.81
N ALA A 231 -4.12 3.70 -7.81
CA ALA A 231 -2.67 3.52 -7.74
C ALA A 231 -2.24 2.61 -6.58
N LEU A 232 -2.87 2.72 -5.42
CA LEU A 232 -2.62 1.86 -4.26
C LEU A 232 -2.72 0.37 -4.59
N HIS A 233 -3.71 -0.06 -5.39
CA HIS A 233 -3.88 -1.49 -5.66
C HIS A 233 -2.70 -2.07 -6.49
N TYR A 234 -2.16 -1.29 -7.43
CA TYR A 234 -0.96 -1.67 -8.19
C TYR A 234 0.29 -1.63 -7.31
N GLN A 235 0.42 -0.65 -6.42
CA GLN A 235 1.55 -0.57 -5.50
C GLN A 235 1.50 -1.70 -4.46
N ALA A 236 0.33 -2.05 -3.93
CA ALA A 236 0.14 -3.20 -3.05
C ALA A 236 0.51 -4.52 -3.75
N LYS A 237 0.10 -4.70 -5.02
CA LYS A 237 0.50 -5.85 -5.85
C LYS A 237 2.02 -5.99 -5.94
N ARG A 238 2.75 -4.87 -6.11
CA ARG A 238 4.23 -4.86 -6.13
C ARG A 238 4.82 -5.15 -4.76
N ALA A 239 4.27 -4.52 -3.71
CA ALA A 239 4.74 -4.72 -2.33
C ALA A 239 4.53 -6.16 -1.84
N PHE A 240 3.54 -6.89 -2.35
CA PHE A 240 3.23 -8.28 -1.98
C PHE A 240 3.81 -9.33 -2.93
N THR A 241 4.78 -8.97 -3.78
CA THR A 241 5.49 -9.99 -4.57
C THR A 241 6.20 -10.99 -3.66
N PRO A 242 6.23 -12.30 -4.01
CA PRO A 242 6.86 -13.32 -3.16
C PRO A 242 8.34 -13.06 -2.87
N ILE A 243 9.07 -12.47 -3.82
CA ILE A 243 10.45 -12.01 -3.64
C ILE A 243 10.48 -10.50 -3.86
N LEU A 244 11.05 -9.78 -2.90
CA LEU A 244 11.16 -8.34 -2.95
C LEU A 244 12.59 -7.89 -2.61
N ILE A 245 13.14 -6.98 -3.40
CA ILE A 245 14.33 -6.19 -3.08
C ILE A 245 13.85 -4.83 -2.61
N ASN A 246 14.10 -4.51 -1.34
CA ASN A 246 13.64 -3.29 -0.70
C ASN A 246 14.83 -2.41 -0.27
N PRO A 247 15.20 -1.39 -1.05
CA PRO A 247 16.14 -0.37 -0.64
C PRO A 247 15.46 0.62 0.32
N ILE A 248 16.16 0.98 1.39
CA ILE A 248 15.76 2.04 2.31
C ILE A 248 16.93 2.96 2.57
N GLN A 249 16.68 4.25 2.45
CA GLN A 249 17.64 5.30 2.80
C GLN A 249 17.22 5.94 4.13
N GLN A 250 18.16 5.94 5.07
CA GLN A 250 18.01 6.67 6.34
C GLN A 250 19.21 7.60 6.49
N ASN A 251 18.96 8.90 6.43
CA ASN A 251 20.00 9.92 6.33
C ASN A 251 20.96 9.61 5.16
N ASP A 252 22.24 9.48 5.44
CA ASP A 252 23.31 9.16 4.46
C ASP A 252 23.59 7.68 4.30
N SER A 253 22.75 6.82 4.85
CA SER A 253 22.94 5.37 4.78
C SER A 253 21.86 4.71 3.93
N LEU A 254 22.29 3.86 2.99
CA LEU A 254 21.44 2.96 2.21
C LEU A 254 21.54 1.55 2.79
N SER A 255 20.44 0.92 3.06
CA SER A 255 20.31 -0.51 3.35
C SER A 255 19.44 -1.17 2.30
N VAL A 256 19.79 -2.38 1.86
CA VAL A 256 19.00 -3.16 0.91
C VAL A 256 18.61 -4.47 1.57
N PHE A 257 17.33 -4.72 1.61
CA PHE A 257 16.77 -5.95 2.16
C PHE A 257 16.31 -6.89 1.05
N LEU A 258 16.60 -8.17 1.23
CA LEU A 258 16.01 -9.27 0.48
C LEU A 258 14.91 -9.88 1.34
N ILE A 259 13.68 -9.84 0.84
CA ILE A 259 12.49 -10.33 1.53
C ILE A 259 11.91 -11.46 0.71
N SER A 260 11.65 -12.61 1.36
CA SER A 260 11.09 -13.81 0.72
C SER A 260 9.88 -14.32 1.50
N ASP A 261 8.76 -14.52 0.81
CA ASP A 261 7.57 -15.24 1.30
C ASP A 261 7.54 -16.69 0.80
N ARG A 262 8.57 -17.12 0.08
CA ARG A 262 8.65 -18.49 -0.40
C ARG A 262 8.80 -19.47 0.77
N LEU A 263 8.26 -20.67 0.59
CA LEU A 263 8.37 -21.76 1.57
C LEU A 263 9.64 -22.59 1.38
N ASP A 264 10.38 -22.36 0.31
CA ASP A 264 11.68 -22.94 -0.02
C ASP A 264 12.77 -21.87 -0.04
N ALA A 265 13.97 -22.25 0.33
CA ALA A 265 15.15 -21.37 0.27
C ALA A 265 15.57 -21.11 -1.18
N MET A 266 16.08 -19.91 -1.43
CA MET A 266 16.78 -19.58 -2.68
C MET A 266 18.26 -19.33 -2.36
N GLU A 267 19.13 -19.91 -3.19
CA GLU A 267 20.58 -19.85 -3.01
C GLU A 267 21.28 -19.31 -4.27
N GLN A 268 22.53 -18.90 -4.10
CA GLN A 268 23.41 -18.46 -5.19
C GLN A 268 22.83 -17.32 -6.03
N MET A 269 22.07 -16.42 -5.40
CA MET A 269 21.55 -15.24 -6.07
C MET A 269 22.61 -14.14 -6.18
N THR A 270 22.43 -13.26 -7.16
CA THR A 270 23.28 -12.08 -7.36
C THR A 270 22.43 -10.84 -7.38
N LEU A 271 22.74 -9.86 -6.54
CA LEU A 271 22.17 -8.51 -6.58
C LEU A 271 23.08 -7.59 -7.38
N GLU A 272 22.55 -7.02 -8.45
CA GLU A 272 23.20 -5.99 -9.25
C GLU A 272 22.58 -4.63 -8.94
N MET A 273 23.43 -3.64 -8.68
CA MET A 273 23.01 -2.27 -8.40
C MET A 273 23.78 -1.28 -9.26
N LYS A 274 23.10 -0.28 -9.79
CA LYS A 274 23.70 0.83 -10.54
C LYS A 274 22.90 2.10 -10.39
N VAL A 275 23.58 3.21 -10.27
CA VAL A 275 22.95 4.53 -10.37
C VAL A 275 22.80 4.88 -11.86
N VAL A 276 21.61 5.32 -12.22
CA VAL A 276 21.25 5.70 -13.59
C VAL A 276 20.61 7.09 -13.54
N ASP A 277 21.06 8.02 -14.38
CA ASP A 277 20.38 9.29 -14.52
C ASP A 277 19.06 9.16 -15.30
N PHE A 278 18.28 10.22 -15.34
CA PHE A 278 16.97 10.20 -16.00
C PHE A 278 17.04 10.11 -17.52
N ASP A 279 18.24 10.25 -18.10
CA ASP A 279 18.52 10.05 -19.54
C ASP A 279 19.06 8.64 -19.85
N GLY A 280 19.20 7.78 -18.83
CA GLY A 280 19.64 6.39 -18.98
C GLY A 280 21.14 6.15 -18.89
N LYS A 281 21.95 7.18 -18.62
CA LYS A 281 23.39 7.05 -18.44
C LYS A 281 23.71 6.50 -17.04
N THR A 282 24.59 5.51 -16.98
CA THR A 282 25.09 5.00 -15.70
C THR A 282 26.06 6.01 -15.08
N LEU A 283 25.80 6.38 -13.82
CA LEU A 283 26.66 7.23 -12.98
C LEU A 283 27.46 6.36 -12.00
N GLY A 284 28.77 6.60 -11.90
CA GLY A 284 29.62 5.90 -10.95
C GLY A 284 29.83 4.39 -11.25
N LYS A 285 30.11 3.62 -10.22
CA LYS A 285 30.44 2.19 -10.32
C LYS A 285 29.18 1.32 -10.24
N LYS A 286 29.19 0.21 -10.97
CA LYS A 286 28.24 -0.89 -10.76
C LYS A 286 28.67 -1.68 -9.54
N ILE A 287 27.71 -2.07 -8.71
CA ILE A 287 27.92 -2.88 -7.50
C ILE A 287 27.28 -4.24 -7.73
N GLN A 288 27.99 -5.30 -7.40
CA GLN A 288 27.45 -6.66 -7.42
C GLN A 288 27.70 -7.34 -6.07
N VAL A 289 26.66 -7.98 -5.55
CA VAL A 289 26.74 -8.79 -4.32
C VAL A 289 26.35 -10.21 -4.72
N HIS A 290 27.32 -11.11 -4.66
CA HIS A 290 27.19 -12.50 -5.10
C HIS A 290 26.86 -13.44 -3.94
N SER A 291 26.47 -14.66 -4.27
CA SER A 291 26.22 -15.75 -3.33
C SER A 291 25.21 -15.40 -2.25
N LEU A 292 24.20 -14.61 -2.62
CA LEU A 292 23.12 -14.29 -1.70
C LEU A 292 22.20 -15.48 -1.51
N GLU A 293 21.71 -15.59 -0.27
CA GLU A 293 20.75 -16.62 0.15
C GLU A 293 19.53 -15.95 0.77
N ALA A 294 18.35 -16.44 0.41
CA ALA A 294 17.08 -16.13 1.05
C ALA A 294 16.51 -17.42 1.63
N PRO A 295 16.65 -17.68 2.93
CA PRO A 295 15.91 -18.74 3.60
C PRO A 295 14.40 -18.60 3.38
N ALA A 296 13.68 -19.67 3.60
CA ALA A 296 12.22 -19.63 3.54
C ALA A 296 11.67 -18.56 4.50
N ASN A 297 10.67 -17.82 4.05
CA ASN A 297 9.87 -16.89 4.86
C ASN A 297 10.72 -15.88 5.67
N THR A 298 11.66 -15.20 5.02
CA THR A 298 12.68 -14.37 5.67
C THR A 298 12.71 -12.92 5.18
N SER A 299 13.32 -12.06 6.00
CA SER A 299 13.82 -10.73 5.60
C SER A 299 15.26 -10.58 6.09
N LYS A 300 16.18 -10.24 5.20
CA LYS A 300 17.61 -10.11 5.49
C LYS A 300 18.19 -8.85 4.85
N CYS A 301 18.94 -8.06 5.61
CA CYS A 301 19.75 -6.98 5.04
C CYS A 301 20.93 -7.62 4.30
N VAL A 302 20.98 -7.46 2.98
CA VAL A 302 21.97 -8.07 2.08
C VAL A 302 23.05 -7.08 1.63
N TYR A 303 22.80 -5.78 1.80
CA TYR A 303 23.77 -4.74 1.49
C TYR A 303 23.56 -3.52 2.38
N ARG A 304 24.66 -2.88 2.78
CA ARG A 304 24.62 -1.60 3.50
C ARG A 304 25.84 -0.75 3.11
N ALA A 305 25.62 0.52 2.86
CA ALA A 305 26.67 1.49 2.58
C ALA A 305 26.29 2.89 3.01
N LYS A 306 27.28 3.73 3.27
CA LYS A 306 27.10 5.17 3.30
C LYS A 306 27.04 5.69 1.87
N LEU A 307 26.19 6.66 1.64
CA LEU A 307 26.01 7.31 0.32
C LEU A 307 27.01 8.45 0.10
N ASP A 308 27.78 8.81 1.14
CA ASP A 308 28.79 9.85 1.04
C ASP A 308 29.78 9.52 -0.08
N GLY A 309 29.99 10.49 -0.96
CA GLY A 309 30.87 10.35 -2.12
C GLY A 309 30.33 9.50 -3.29
N TRP A 310 29.09 8.96 -3.20
CA TRP A 310 28.50 8.24 -4.33
C TRP A 310 28.03 9.16 -5.43
N LEU A 311 27.39 10.26 -5.05
CA LEU A 311 26.72 11.21 -5.94
C LEU A 311 26.89 12.63 -5.40
N THR A 312 26.92 13.58 -6.30
CA THR A 312 26.76 15.00 -5.94
C THR A 312 25.32 15.26 -5.54
N PRO A 313 25.03 16.33 -4.78
CA PRO A 313 23.64 16.73 -4.49
C PRO A 313 22.78 16.93 -5.75
N GLU A 314 23.38 17.40 -6.83
CA GLU A 314 22.71 17.57 -8.13
C GLU A 314 22.37 16.24 -8.78
N ASP A 315 23.32 15.26 -8.78
CA ASP A 315 23.06 13.93 -9.29
C ASP A 315 21.94 13.22 -8.53
N CYS A 316 21.81 13.42 -7.22
CA CYS A 316 20.70 12.89 -6.44
C CYS A 316 19.32 13.40 -6.89
N ARG A 317 19.25 14.57 -7.54
CA ARG A 317 17.99 15.15 -8.03
C ARG A 317 17.58 14.64 -9.41
N ARG A 318 18.48 14.03 -10.15
CA ARG A 318 18.27 13.59 -11.54
C ARG A 318 18.66 12.14 -11.81
N SER A 319 18.78 11.33 -10.76
CA SER A 319 19.12 9.92 -10.89
C SER A 319 18.32 9.05 -9.93
N PHE A 320 18.39 7.75 -10.17
CA PHE A 320 17.85 6.71 -9.31
C PHE A 320 18.83 5.54 -9.21
N LEU A 321 18.73 4.78 -8.14
CA LEU A 321 19.40 3.50 -7.99
C LEU A 321 18.50 2.41 -8.57
N LYS A 322 18.99 1.70 -9.59
CA LYS A 322 18.33 0.51 -10.13
C LYS A 322 18.95 -0.73 -9.48
N LEU A 323 18.08 -1.60 -8.95
CA LEU A 323 18.44 -2.86 -8.30
C LEU A 323 17.79 -4.01 -9.04
N ILE A 324 18.59 -5.04 -9.37
CA ILE A 324 18.12 -6.26 -10.04
C ILE A 324 18.65 -7.46 -9.27
N LEU A 325 17.74 -8.32 -8.80
CA LEU A 325 18.10 -9.61 -8.23
C LEU A 325 17.97 -10.70 -9.30
N LYS A 326 19.02 -11.49 -9.45
CA LYS A 326 19.06 -12.62 -10.38
C LYS A 326 19.24 -13.93 -9.61
N ASP A 327 18.63 -15.00 -10.10
CA ASP A 327 18.84 -16.35 -9.62
C ASP A 327 20.19 -16.92 -10.11
N LYS A 328 20.51 -18.14 -9.71
CA LYS A 328 21.72 -18.86 -10.11
C LYS A 328 21.87 -19.08 -11.63
N SER A 329 20.77 -19.02 -12.38
CA SER A 329 20.73 -19.16 -13.83
C SER A 329 20.84 -17.80 -14.57
N GLY A 330 20.93 -16.70 -13.81
CA GLY A 330 20.99 -15.34 -14.33
C GLY A 330 19.63 -14.75 -14.70
N HIS A 331 18.51 -15.42 -14.43
CA HIS A 331 17.17 -14.87 -14.66
C HIS A 331 16.84 -13.84 -13.59
N GLN A 332 16.23 -12.72 -14.01
CA GLN A 332 15.74 -11.70 -13.10
C GLN A 332 14.54 -12.23 -12.30
N VAL A 333 14.64 -12.20 -10.96
CA VAL A 333 13.58 -12.64 -10.04
C VAL A 333 12.93 -11.50 -9.28
N ALA A 334 13.62 -10.38 -9.13
CA ALA A 334 13.04 -9.14 -8.58
C ALA A 334 13.80 -7.92 -9.11
N GLU A 335 13.12 -6.77 -9.11
CA GLU A 335 13.74 -5.47 -9.37
C GLU A 335 13.16 -4.41 -8.43
N SER A 336 13.92 -3.35 -8.22
CA SER A 336 13.47 -2.18 -7.48
C SER A 336 14.17 -0.93 -7.98
N VAL A 337 13.55 0.20 -7.74
CA VAL A 337 14.08 1.53 -8.04
C VAL A 337 14.03 2.36 -6.76
N HIS A 338 15.12 3.07 -6.47
CA HIS A 338 15.18 3.99 -5.33
C HIS A 338 15.59 5.38 -5.81
N PHE A 339 14.77 6.37 -5.49
CA PHE A 339 15.07 7.79 -5.72
C PHE A 339 15.70 8.38 -4.48
N PHE A 340 16.76 9.15 -4.65
CA PHE A 340 17.54 9.72 -3.53
C PHE A 340 16.89 10.97 -2.91
N ARG A 341 15.83 11.49 -3.51
CA ARG A 341 15.09 12.69 -3.08
C ARG A 341 13.59 12.45 -3.21
N LYS A 342 12.80 13.25 -2.48
CA LYS A 342 11.34 13.31 -2.62
C LYS A 342 10.97 13.78 -4.02
N THR A 343 9.80 13.40 -4.51
CA THR A 343 9.40 13.70 -5.89
C THR A 343 9.41 15.19 -6.20
N LYS A 344 9.04 16.07 -5.25
CA LYS A 344 9.09 17.53 -5.43
C LYS A 344 10.50 18.09 -5.65
N ASP A 345 11.52 17.38 -5.20
CA ASP A 345 12.93 17.79 -5.29
C ASP A 345 13.64 17.19 -6.49
N LEU A 346 12.97 16.31 -7.25
CA LEU A 346 13.52 15.70 -8.47
C LEU A 346 13.44 16.68 -9.66
N GLN A 347 14.45 16.68 -10.49
CA GLN A 347 14.49 17.39 -11.78
C GLN A 347 14.03 16.42 -12.89
N LEU A 348 12.72 16.12 -12.88
CA LEU A 348 12.14 15.18 -13.85
C LEU A 348 12.23 15.76 -15.28
N PRO A 349 12.65 14.94 -16.28
CA PRO A 349 12.73 15.38 -17.66
C PRO A 349 11.33 15.47 -18.28
N PRO A 350 11.16 16.28 -19.35
CA PRO A 350 9.94 16.29 -20.16
C PRO A 350 9.87 15.01 -21.03
N ALA A 351 9.60 13.87 -20.40
CA ALA A 351 9.61 12.58 -21.07
C ALA A 351 8.47 12.45 -22.08
N SER A 352 8.80 11.97 -23.29
CA SER A 352 7.82 11.56 -24.29
C SER A 352 7.69 10.04 -24.28
N VAL A 353 6.46 9.56 -24.17
CA VAL A 353 6.15 8.13 -24.19
C VAL A 353 5.57 7.76 -25.54
N SER A 354 6.25 6.88 -26.27
CA SER A 354 5.73 6.24 -27.47
C SER A 354 5.12 4.89 -27.14
N TYR A 355 4.14 4.45 -27.93
CA TYR A 355 3.51 3.16 -27.72
C TYR A 355 3.21 2.44 -29.04
N GLN A 356 3.17 1.13 -28.95
CA GLN A 356 2.64 0.23 -29.98
C GLN A 356 1.49 -0.56 -29.38
N MET A 357 0.41 -0.70 -30.13
CA MET A 357 -0.78 -1.40 -29.70
C MET A 357 -1.08 -2.57 -30.63
N LYS A 358 -1.29 -3.76 -30.06
CA LYS A 358 -1.69 -4.95 -30.78
C LYS A 358 -2.97 -5.52 -30.15
N GLN A 359 -4.04 -5.56 -30.91
CA GLN A 359 -5.28 -6.20 -30.47
C GLN A 359 -5.24 -7.69 -30.83
N THR A 360 -5.62 -8.51 -29.86
CA THR A 360 -5.82 -9.96 -30.00
C THR A 360 -7.13 -10.32 -29.30
N ASP A 361 -7.63 -11.55 -29.46
CA ASP A 361 -8.93 -12.00 -28.90
C ASP A 361 -9.17 -11.54 -27.45
N GLY A 362 -10.08 -10.57 -27.27
CA GLY A 362 -10.47 -10.04 -25.97
C GLY A 362 -9.40 -9.27 -25.20
N LYS A 363 -8.23 -8.99 -25.81
CA LYS A 363 -7.10 -8.29 -25.17
C LYS A 363 -6.53 -7.24 -26.09
N CYS A 364 -5.97 -6.21 -25.48
CA CYS A 364 -5.10 -5.25 -26.14
C CYS A 364 -3.72 -5.30 -25.46
N GLU A 365 -2.68 -5.59 -26.22
CA GLU A 365 -1.29 -5.53 -25.76
C GLU A 365 -0.73 -4.17 -26.11
N LEU A 366 -0.34 -3.41 -25.10
CA LEU A 366 0.29 -2.10 -25.21
C LEU A 366 1.77 -2.24 -24.85
N THR A 367 2.65 -1.91 -25.78
CA THR A 367 4.10 -1.83 -25.53
C THR A 367 4.52 -0.38 -25.48
N LEU A 368 5.01 0.07 -24.34
CA LEU A 368 5.41 1.44 -24.03
C LEU A 368 6.93 1.58 -24.09
N PHE A 369 7.40 2.73 -24.52
CA PHE A 369 8.81 3.08 -24.56
C PHE A 369 9.01 4.58 -24.32
N SER A 370 10.06 4.91 -23.57
CA SER A 370 10.60 6.27 -23.45
C SER A 370 12.12 6.23 -23.44
N SER A 371 12.75 7.22 -24.04
CA SER A 371 14.21 7.40 -23.97
C SER A 371 14.67 8.00 -22.63
N MET A 372 13.75 8.64 -21.91
CA MET A 372 13.97 9.26 -20.59
C MET A 372 13.06 8.65 -19.55
N LEU A 373 13.34 8.88 -18.26
CA LEU A 373 12.45 8.45 -17.18
C LEU A 373 11.07 9.10 -17.30
N ALA A 374 10.02 8.28 -17.43
CA ALA A 374 8.64 8.71 -17.24
C ALA A 374 8.13 8.13 -15.92
N LYS A 375 8.09 8.99 -14.89
CA LYS A 375 7.78 8.58 -13.53
C LYS A 375 6.26 8.50 -13.29
N ASP A 376 5.83 7.45 -12.54
CA ASP A 376 4.44 7.23 -12.12
C ASP A 376 3.43 7.23 -13.30
N LEU A 377 3.82 6.64 -14.45
CA LEU A 377 3.04 6.64 -15.66
C LEU A 377 1.64 6.06 -15.42
N PHE A 378 0.62 6.85 -15.74
CA PHE A 378 -0.78 6.46 -15.70
C PHE A 378 -1.33 6.20 -17.09
N ILE A 379 -1.97 5.04 -17.27
CA ILE A 379 -2.63 4.63 -18.51
C ILE A 379 -4.13 4.67 -18.30
N GLU A 380 -4.82 5.44 -19.12
CA GLU A 380 -6.26 5.50 -19.14
C GLU A 380 -6.80 5.16 -20.54
N THR A 381 -7.99 4.59 -20.58
CA THR A 381 -8.72 4.26 -21.82
C THR A 381 -10.21 4.54 -21.63
N PRO A 382 -10.93 5.00 -22.68
CA PRO A 382 -12.37 5.19 -22.63
C PRO A 382 -13.16 3.87 -22.55
N LEU A 383 -12.52 2.71 -22.61
CA LEU A 383 -13.17 1.41 -22.54
C LEU A 383 -13.73 1.15 -21.14
N GLN A 384 -15.05 1.00 -21.05
CA GLN A 384 -15.71 0.63 -19.79
C GLN A 384 -15.23 -0.73 -19.29
N GLY A 385 -15.01 -0.83 -17.97
CA GLY A 385 -14.55 -2.06 -17.32
C GLY A 385 -13.14 -2.49 -17.73
N ALA A 386 -12.31 -1.55 -18.22
CA ALA A 386 -10.93 -1.84 -18.54
C ALA A 386 -10.14 -2.30 -17.30
N ARG A 387 -9.35 -3.34 -17.46
CA ARG A 387 -8.40 -3.87 -16.47
C ARG A 387 -7.01 -3.85 -17.08
N TYR A 388 -6.04 -3.39 -16.34
CA TYR A 388 -4.64 -3.31 -16.76
C TYR A 388 -3.82 -4.33 -16.00
N SER A 389 -2.92 -5.04 -16.69
CA SER A 389 -1.97 -5.94 -16.01
C SER A 389 -1.00 -5.18 -15.09
N ASP A 390 -0.72 -3.92 -15.42
CA ASP A 390 0.05 -2.98 -14.60
C ASP A 390 -0.34 -1.53 -14.93
N ASN A 391 -0.19 -0.61 -13.96
CA ASN A 391 -0.43 0.82 -14.10
C ASN A 391 0.31 1.59 -12.99
N PHE A 392 0.37 2.91 -13.05
CA PHE A 392 1.07 3.76 -12.06
C PHE A 392 2.48 3.23 -11.76
N PHE A 393 3.31 3.11 -12.78
CA PHE A 393 4.69 2.59 -12.71
C PHE A 393 5.69 3.57 -13.33
N ASP A 394 6.95 3.42 -12.94
CA ASP A 394 8.05 4.14 -13.58
C ASP A 394 8.44 3.42 -14.87
N LEU A 395 8.43 4.12 -16.01
CA LEU A 395 8.98 3.65 -17.26
C LEU A 395 10.42 4.13 -17.35
N LEU A 396 11.35 3.20 -17.19
CA LEU A 396 12.78 3.53 -17.09
C LEU A 396 13.36 3.87 -18.46
N PRO A 397 14.42 4.71 -18.52
CA PRO A 397 15.03 5.14 -19.78
C PRO A 397 15.49 3.96 -20.63
N GLY A 398 15.06 3.95 -21.90
CA GLY A 398 15.42 2.92 -22.88
C GLY A 398 14.76 1.56 -22.70
N GLU A 399 13.91 1.37 -21.68
CA GLU A 399 13.18 0.13 -21.45
C GLU A 399 11.85 0.08 -22.21
N ARG A 400 11.41 -1.14 -22.52
CA ARG A 400 10.10 -1.41 -23.10
C ARG A 400 9.23 -2.08 -22.05
N LYS A 401 8.08 -1.49 -21.75
CA LYS A 401 7.11 -2.05 -20.81
C LYS A 401 5.87 -2.51 -21.56
N LYS A 402 5.53 -3.78 -21.35
CA LYS A 402 4.31 -4.37 -21.90
C LYS A 402 3.20 -4.33 -20.87
N VAL A 403 2.04 -3.81 -21.25
CA VAL A 403 0.81 -3.79 -20.45
C VAL A 403 -0.30 -4.48 -21.24
N ILE A 404 -0.99 -5.42 -20.61
CA ILE A 404 -2.16 -6.07 -21.18
C ILE A 404 -3.41 -5.37 -20.64
N ILE A 405 -4.26 -4.90 -21.55
CA ILE A 405 -5.55 -4.30 -21.24
C ILE A 405 -6.63 -5.30 -21.63
N THR A 406 -7.54 -5.58 -20.70
CA THR A 406 -8.73 -6.41 -20.95
C THR A 406 -9.98 -5.59 -20.67
N SER A 407 -11.04 -5.80 -21.43
CA SER A 407 -12.34 -5.19 -21.19
C SER A 407 -13.43 -6.07 -21.82
N PRO A 408 -14.63 -6.14 -21.23
CA PRO A 408 -15.78 -6.79 -21.88
C PRO A 408 -16.16 -6.16 -23.24
N ARG A 409 -15.67 -4.95 -23.53
CA ARG A 409 -15.92 -4.20 -24.76
C ARG A 409 -14.88 -4.47 -25.87
N ILE A 410 -13.77 -5.13 -25.56
CA ILE A 410 -12.82 -5.56 -26.59
C ILE A 410 -13.42 -6.79 -27.29
N LYS A 411 -13.75 -6.64 -28.58
CA LYS A 411 -14.31 -7.74 -29.37
C LYS A 411 -13.31 -8.91 -29.44
N LYS A 412 -13.86 -10.10 -29.38
CA LYS A 412 -13.12 -11.34 -29.62
C LYS A 412 -12.66 -11.43 -31.07
#